data_32b93a17a72021e7b98d4c0e63ba7d46
#
_entry.id   32b93a17a72021e7b98d4c0e63ba7d46
#
_cell.length_a   1.000
_cell.length_b   1.000
_cell.length_c   1.000
_cell.angle_alpha   90.00
_cell.angle_beta   90.00
_cell.angle_gamma   90.00
#
_symmetry.space_group_name_H-M   'P 1'
#
loop_
_entity.id
_entity.type
_entity.pdbx_description
1 polymer ?
#
loop_
_entity_poly.entity_id
_entity_poly.type
_entity_poly.pdbx_seq_one_letter_code
_entity_poly.pdbx_strand_id
1 'polypeptide(L)'
;MYGRPHKRARTENIVDLNAKYMALEQFDNYQVMYIWIDATQENLRGKTKTFDFEPKQASDLPIWNFDGNSTGQSLGEGSDVYIRPVALFRDPFRPGPNKIALCETLTHDNKPHPTNTRQQCLDVMEKAKEMQPWFGMEQEFTLLGADKHPYNWPINGFPAPQGPYYCGVGSDRVYGRQVLEAHYRACMYAGIKISGSNVESMPSQFEYQIGPCEGIEMGDQLWVSRYILHRICEEYGVVCSLDPKPVLGDWSGAGCHLNFSTNVMRTPSEDGAGWDAIQKAVLKLSKVHMHHIAYYDPHGGRDNERRLIGANQTETVDAFSSGVADREASVRIPRQVFADKCGYFEDRRPASNCDPYMATSAMVKTCCLEGEDAKLNLRYVPTF
;
A
#
# COMPACT_ATOMS: atom_id res chain seq x y z
N MET A 1 21.20 26.31 -33.96
CA MET A 1 22.19 25.36 -33.43
C MET A 1 22.73 25.90 -32.11
N TYR A 2 22.16 25.54 -30.98
CA TYR A 2 22.81 25.63 -29.66
C TYR A 2 22.22 24.51 -28.79
N GLY A 3 22.92 23.38 -28.79
CA GLY A 3 22.64 22.28 -27.88
C GLY A 3 23.03 22.68 -26.45
N ARG A 4 22.24 22.34 -25.48
CA ARG A 4 22.55 22.48 -24.04
C ARG A 4 23.27 21.23 -23.54
N PRO A 5 24.61 21.19 -23.40
CA PRO A 5 25.32 20.04 -22.84
C PRO A 5 25.34 20.01 -21.30
N HIS A 6 24.83 21.04 -20.61
CA HIS A 6 25.09 21.21 -19.17
C HIS A 6 24.22 20.40 -18.21
N LYS A 7 23.08 19.87 -18.63
CA LYS A 7 22.21 19.09 -17.69
C LYS A 7 22.68 17.64 -17.47
N ARG A 8 23.26 17.00 -18.50
CA ARG A 8 23.72 15.61 -18.41
C ARG A 8 24.95 15.47 -17.51
N ALA A 9 25.94 16.32 -17.66
CA ALA A 9 27.16 16.30 -16.86
C ALA A 9 26.94 16.57 -15.37
N ARG A 10 25.89 17.35 -15.01
CA ARG A 10 25.55 17.63 -13.59
C ARG A 10 24.87 16.46 -12.90
N THR A 11 24.09 15.67 -13.63
CA THR A 11 23.40 14.48 -13.08
C THR A 11 24.39 13.32 -12.89
N GLU A 12 25.28 13.09 -13.84
CA GLU A 12 26.34 12.07 -13.75
C GLU A 12 27.28 12.35 -12.56
N ASN A 13 27.68 13.61 -12.35
CA ASN A 13 28.53 13.99 -11.21
C ASN A 13 27.83 13.83 -9.83
N ILE A 14 26.52 13.98 -9.75
CA ILE A 14 25.77 13.78 -8.47
C ILE A 14 25.67 12.30 -8.13
N VAL A 15 25.41 11.45 -9.11
CA VAL A 15 25.37 9.98 -8.92
C VAL A 15 26.72 9.44 -8.47
N ASP A 16 27.83 9.88 -9.11
CA ASP A 16 29.21 9.50 -8.73
C ASP A 16 29.55 9.96 -7.30
N LEU A 17 29.13 11.16 -6.91
CA LEU A 17 29.38 11.70 -5.56
C LEU A 17 28.62 10.91 -4.50
N ASN A 18 27.36 10.57 -4.76
CA ASN A 18 26.59 9.74 -3.82
C ASN A 18 27.21 8.35 -3.67
N ALA A 19 27.55 7.68 -4.75
CA ALA A 19 28.21 6.38 -4.73
C ALA A 19 29.53 6.40 -3.94
N LYS A 20 30.32 7.48 -4.08
CA LYS A 20 31.54 7.69 -3.32
C LYS A 20 31.31 7.69 -1.80
N TYR A 21 30.31 8.43 -1.33
CA TYR A 21 30.03 8.53 0.10
C TYR A 21 29.34 7.28 0.65
N MET A 22 28.47 6.64 -0.15
CA MET A 22 27.81 5.40 0.23
C MET A 22 28.77 4.20 0.29
N ALA A 23 29.94 4.28 -0.34
CA ALA A 23 30.99 3.28 -0.27
C ALA A 23 31.92 3.44 0.96
N LEU A 24 31.75 4.49 1.76
CA LEU A 24 32.55 4.68 2.98
C LEU A 24 32.22 3.59 4.01
N GLU A 25 33.26 3.09 4.66
CA GLU A 25 33.13 2.09 5.72
C GLU A 25 32.39 2.67 6.91
N GLN A 26 31.41 1.93 7.43
CA GLN A 26 30.61 2.33 8.60
C GLN A 26 31.18 1.82 9.94
N PHE A 27 32.23 0.97 9.89
CA PHE A 27 32.81 0.27 11.04
C PHE A 27 31.71 -0.49 11.83
N ASP A 28 31.75 -0.42 13.16
CA ASP A 28 30.77 -1.05 14.05
C ASP A 28 29.52 -0.17 14.29
N ASN A 29 29.17 0.70 13.32
CA ASN A 29 27.99 1.54 13.40
C ASN A 29 26.91 1.05 12.44
N TYR A 30 25.66 1.07 12.91
CA TYR A 30 24.50 0.58 12.18
C TYR A 30 23.44 1.68 12.06
N GLN A 31 23.00 1.96 10.85
CA GLN A 31 21.94 2.93 10.62
C GLN A 31 20.58 2.24 10.60
N VAL A 32 19.61 2.79 11.32
CA VAL A 32 18.21 2.36 11.28
C VAL A 32 17.33 3.53 10.90
N MET A 33 16.61 3.38 9.79
CA MET A 33 15.58 4.30 9.36
C MET A 33 14.26 3.94 10.06
N TYR A 34 13.84 4.77 11.01
CA TYR A 34 12.51 4.71 11.62
C TYR A 34 11.51 5.35 10.68
N ILE A 35 10.48 4.62 10.26
CA ILE A 35 9.40 5.14 9.41
C ILE A 35 8.06 5.00 10.12
N TRP A 36 7.17 5.97 9.94
CA TRP A 36 5.82 5.96 10.50
C TRP A 36 4.83 6.67 9.58
N ILE A 37 3.53 6.45 9.83
CA ILE A 37 2.44 7.07 9.10
C ILE A 37 2.04 8.34 9.86
N ASP A 38 1.91 9.47 9.16
CA ASP A 38 1.48 10.74 9.76
C ASP A 38 -0.06 10.83 9.94
N ALA A 39 -0.55 11.98 10.40
CA ALA A 39 -1.95 12.18 10.68
C ALA A 39 -2.87 12.08 9.46
N THR A 40 -2.34 12.27 8.25
CA THR A 40 -3.12 12.14 7.01
C THR A 40 -3.55 10.70 6.73
N GLN A 41 -2.85 9.71 7.31
CA GLN A 41 -3.02 8.28 7.02
C GLN A 41 -2.67 7.91 5.56
N GLU A 42 -1.94 8.78 4.87
CA GLU A 42 -1.46 8.61 3.49
C GLU A 42 0.05 8.78 3.39
N ASN A 43 0.64 9.68 4.20
CA ASN A 43 2.04 10.03 4.08
C ASN A 43 2.92 9.28 5.08
N LEU A 44 4.07 8.84 4.59
CA LEU A 44 5.12 8.25 5.40
C LEU A 44 6.13 9.33 5.82
N ARG A 45 6.61 9.22 7.04
CA ARG A 45 7.68 10.02 7.61
C ARG A 45 8.85 9.12 7.99
N GLY A 46 10.05 9.67 8.02
CA GLY A 46 11.23 8.90 8.37
C GLY A 46 12.34 9.73 9.00
N LYS A 47 13.05 9.13 9.93
CA LYS A 47 14.27 9.68 10.55
C LYS A 47 15.23 8.56 10.89
N THR A 48 16.53 8.81 10.79
CA THR A 48 17.58 7.81 11.00
C THR A 48 18.22 7.95 12.37
N LYS A 49 18.53 6.81 13.00
CA LYS A 49 19.33 6.72 14.23
C LYS A 49 20.49 5.76 14.03
N THR A 50 21.64 6.06 14.65
CA THR A 50 22.83 5.21 14.66
C THR A 50 22.88 4.37 15.94
N PHE A 51 23.28 3.11 15.82
CA PHE A 51 23.49 2.15 16.89
C PHE A 51 24.91 1.57 16.80
N ASP A 52 25.44 1.15 17.92
CA ASP A 52 26.71 0.45 18.09
C ASP A 52 26.55 -1.09 18.13
N PHE A 53 25.36 -1.57 17.78
CA PHE A 53 25.00 -2.99 17.63
C PHE A 53 24.10 -3.20 16.43
N GLU A 54 24.14 -4.37 15.81
CA GLU A 54 23.22 -4.73 14.72
C GLU A 54 21.86 -5.20 15.26
N PRO A 55 20.77 -4.46 15.06
CA PRO A 55 19.44 -4.91 15.48
C PRO A 55 18.97 -6.10 14.64
N LYS A 56 18.46 -7.14 15.31
CA LYS A 56 17.95 -8.37 14.67
C LYS A 56 16.43 -8.42 14.64
N GLN A 57 15.76 -7.73 15.54
CA GLN A 57 14.31 -7.65 15.67
C GLN A 57 13.88 -6.26 16.13
N ALA A 58 12.61 -5.93 15.93
CA ALA A 58 12.09 -4.59 16.26
C ALA A 58 12.23 -4.25 17.76
N SER A 59 12.11 -5.23 18.64
CA SER A 59 12.24 -5.08 20.09
C SER A 59 13.66 -4.75 20.58
N ASP A 60 14.69 -4.90 19.74
CA ASP A 60 16.05 -4.47 20.05
C ASP A 60 16.19 -2.94 20.00
N LEU A 61 15.23 -2.27 19.36
CA LEU A 61 15.25 -0.84 19.10
C LEU A 61 14.46 -0.06 20.15
N PRO A 62 14.99 1.08 20.65
CA PRO A 62 14.28 1.89 21.61
C PRO A 62 13.11 2.64 20.98
N ILE A 63 12.11 2.96 21.79
CA ILE A 63 11.11 3.98 21.48
C ILE A 63 11.84 5.30 21.28
N TRP A 64 11.41 6.07 20.29
CA TRP A 64 11.94 7.39 20.00
C TRP A 64 10.81 8.40 19.88
N ASN A 65 11.11 9.71 19.91
CA ASN A 65 10.13 10.77 19.77
C ASN A 65 10.32 11.58 18.48
N PHE A 66 9.31 12.31 18.09
CA PHE A 66 9.36 13.28 16.98
C PHE A 66 8.40 14.45 17.28
N ASP A 67 8.53 15.54 16.50
CA ASP A 67 7.64 16.70 16.58
C ASP A 67 6.29 16.40 15.93
N GLY A 68 5.29 16.14 16.77
CA GLY A 68 3.93 15.84 16.32
C GLY A 68 3.23 17.01 15.64
N ASN A 69 3.61 18.26 15.90
CA ASN A 69 3.02 19.43 15.21
C ASN A 69 3.34 19.39 13.72
N SER A 70 4.57 19.03 13.36
CA SER A 70 5.02 18.95 11.96
C SER A 70 4.40 17.82 11.17
N THR A 71 3.71 16.88 11.83
CA THR A 71 3.05 15.72 11.21
C THR A 71 1.53 15.70 11.39
N GLY A 72 0.96 16.78 11.99
CA GLY A 72 -0.46 16.88 12.30
C GLY A 72 -0.93 15.95 13.43
N GLN A 73 -0.01 15.37 14.21
CA GLN A 73 -0.29 14.40 15.27
C GLN A 73 -0.28 15.00 16.67
N SER A 74 -0.01 16.30 16.80
CA SER A 74 -0.11 17.04 18.05
C SER A 74 -0.44 18.50 17.77
N LEU A 75 -0.88 19.24 18.79
CA LEU A 75 -1.14 20.68 18.71
C LEU A 75 -0.58 21.36 19.94
N GLY A 76 0.29 22.37 19.75
CA GLY A 76 0.76 23.25 20.82
C GLY A 76 1.76 22.62 21.79
N GLU A 77 1.58 22.85 23.08
CA GLU A 77 2.44 22.31 24.14
C GLU A 77 2.32 20.79 24.26
N GLY A 78 3.43 20.08 24.57
CA GLY A 78 3.45 18.62 24.66
C GLY A 78 3.45 17.95 23.29
N SER A 79 4.10 18.58 22.30
CA SER A 79 4.16 18.11 20.90
C SER A 79 4.97 16.84 20.67
N ASP A 80 5.66 16.31 21.67
CA ASP A 80 6.39 15.06 21.57
C ASP A 80 5.43 13.88 21.42
N VAL A 81 5.43 13.28 20.22
CA VAL A 81 4.77 12.02 19.90
C VAL A 81 5.84 10.95 19.81
N TYR A 82 5.53 9.75 20.26
CA TYR A 82 6.48 8.64 20.29
C TYR A 82 6.26 7.67 19.14
N ILE A 83 7.35 7.05 18.70
CA ILE A 83 7.36 5.98 17.70
C ILE A 83 7.98 4.72 18.31
N ARG A 84 7.24 3.62 18.26
CA ARG A 84 7.65 2.29 18.72
C ARG A 84 7.90 1.39 17.52
N PRO A 85 9.11 0.85 17.33
CA PRO A 85 9.38 -0.13 16.27
C PRO A 85 8.52 -1.38 16.45
N VAL A 86 7.91 -1.86 15.35
CA VAL A 86 7.01 -3.02 15.33
C VAL A 86 7.39 -4.08 14.31
N ALA A 87 8.12 -3.69 13.25
CA ALA A 87 8.67 -4.60 12.25
C ALA A 87 10.01 -4.09 11.73
N LEU A 88 10.89 -5.02 11.31
CA LEU A 88 12.26 -4.73 10.90
C LEU A 88 12.54 -5.34 9.53
N PHE A 89 13.13 -4.53 8.62
CA PHE A 89 13.44 -4.91 7.25
C PHE A 89 14.88 -4.52 6.91
N ARG A 90 15.49 -5.17 5.90
CA ARG A 90 16.78 -4.72 5.37
C ARG A 90 16.61 -3.42 4.59
N ASP A 91 17.57 -2.51 4.71
CA ASP A 91 17.51 -1.21 4.02
C ASP A 91 18.14 -1.32 2.62
N PRO A 92 17.36 -1.23 1.52
CA PRO A 92 17.91 -1.32 0.17
C PRO A 92 18.68 -0.07 -0.27
N PHE A 93 18.50 1.06 0.42
CA PHE A 93 19.18 2.33 0.13
C PHE A 93 20.53 2.45 0.82
N ARG A 94 20.74 1.66 1.86
CA ARG A 94 21.98 1.53 2.63
C ARG A 94 22.29 0.06 2.84
N PRO A 95 22.75 -0.63 1.77
CA PRO A 95 22.96 -2.09 1.81
C PRO A 95 23.93 -2.50 2.92
N GLY A 96 23.87 -3.78 3.28
CA GLY A 96 24.63 -4.35 4.38
C GLY A 96 23.77 -4.54 5.63
N PRO A 97 24.29 -4.21 6.84
CA PRO A 97 23.58 -4.49 8.09
C PRO A 97 22.50 -3.47 8.47
N ASN A 98 22.35 -2.41 7.67
CA ASN A 98 21.40 -1.33 7.92
C ASN A 98 19.94 -1.80 7.79
N LYS A 99 19.03 -1.14 8.52
CA LYS A 99 17.64 -1.57 8.64
C LYS A 99 16.66 -0.41 8.40
N ILE A 100 15.45 -0.79 7.98
CA ILE A 100 14.24 0.01 8.07
C ILE A 100 13.40 -0.57 9.21
N ALA A 101 13.00 0.26 10.16
CA ALA A 101 12.09 -0.08 11.24
C ALA A 101 10.75 0.59 10.98
N LEU A 102 9.70 -0.19 10.69
CA LEU A 102 8.34 0.31 10.70
C LEU A 102 7.91 0.55 12.15
N CYS A 103 7.33 1.72 12.41
CA CYS A 103 6.94 2.15 13.74
C CYS A 103 5.46 2.48 13.79
N GLU A 104 4.84 2.17 14.90
CA GLU A 104 3.54 2.70 15.28
C GLU A 104 3.70 3.96 16.14
N THR A 105 2.67 4.82 16.17
CA THR A 105 2.70 6.08 16.90
C THR A 105 1.98 5.96 18.25
N LEU A 106 2.58 6.59 19.28
CA LEU A 106 2.07 6.59 20.64
C LEU A 106 1.97 8.04 21.15
N THR A 107 1.00 8.28 22.01
CA THR A 107 0.87 9.52 22.77
C THR A 107 1.99 9.66 23.82
N HIS A 108 2.10 10.83 24.45
CA HIS A 108 3.08 11.11 25.50
C HIS A 108 2.97 10.17 26.73
N ASP A 109 1.80 9.57 26.96
CA ASP A 109 1.56 8.59 28.04
C ASP A 109 1.68 7.13 27.55
N ASN A 110 2.35 6.92 26.41
CA ASN A 110 2.61 5.61 25.78
C ASN A 110 1.36 4.80 25.37
N LYS A 111 0.22 5.46 25.21
CA LYS A 111 -0.96 4.82 24.62
C LYS A 111 -0.94 4.93 23.10
N PRO A 112 -1.64 4.02 22.37
CA PRO A 112 -1.78 4.18 20.93
C PRO A 112 -2.31 5.57 20.56
N HIS A 113 -1.63 6.25 19.65
CA HIS A 113 -2.07 7.55 19.17
C HIS A 113 -3.42 7.41 18.43
N PRO A 114 -4.34 8.40 18.46
CA PRO A 114 -5.63 8.29 17.72
C PRO A 114 -5.48 7.99 16.21
N THR A 115 -4.37 8.40 15.60
CA THR A 115 -4.06 8.08 14.19
C THR A 115 -3.36 6.72 13.98
N ASN A 116 -3.13 5.95 15.06
CA ASN A 116 -2.49 4.63 14.99
C ASN A 116 -3.52 3.56 14.62
N THR A 117 -3.75 3.40 13.32
CA THR A 117 -4.67 2.38 12.78
C THR A 117 -4.11 0.96 12.91
N ARG A 118 -2.78 0.83 13.03
CA ARG A 118 -2.12 -0.47 13.18
C ARG A 118 -2.56 -1.20 14.45
N GLN A 119 -2.58 -0.51 15.59
CA GLN A 119 -2.97 -1.13 16.86
C GLN A 119 -4.44 -1.61 16.81
N GLN A 120 -5.33 -0.79 16.25
CA GLN A 120 -6.74 -1.18 16.06
C GLN A 120 -6.86 -2.43 15.16
N CYS A 121 -6.07 -2.51 14.10
CA CYS A 121 -6.03 -3.66 13.22
C CYS A 121 -5.48 -4.90 13.96
N LEU A 122 -4.41 -4.76 14.73
CA LEU A 122 -3.82 -5.85 15.52
C LEU A 122 -4.86 -6.48 16.45
N ASP A 123 -5.63 -5.65 17.17
CA ASP A 123 -6.68 -6.11 18.09
C ASP A 123 -7.76 -6.93 17.36
N VAL A 124 -8.08 -6.56 16.12
CA VAL A 124 -9.03 -7.29 15.27
C VAL A 124 -8.43 -8.61 14.78
N MET A 125 -7.17 -8.61 14.35
CA MET A 125 -6.48 -9.81 13.87
C MET A 125 -6.32 -10.86 14.98
N GLU A 126 -6.00 -10.43 16.21
CA GLU A 126 -5.90 -11.33 17.36
C GLU A 126 -7.21 -12.03 17.68
N LYS A 127 -8.36 -11.33 17.54
CA LYS A 127 -9.70 -11.94 17.73
C LYS A 127 -10.04 -12.99 16.67
N ALA A 128 -9.49 -12.85 15.47
CA ALA A 128 -9.76 -13.73 14.34
C ALA A 128 -8.63 -14.74 14.05
N LYS A 129 -7.60 -14.81 14.89
CA LYS A 129 -6.38 -15.59 14.60
C LYS A 129 -6.60 -17.07 14.32
N GLU A 130 -7.59 -17.68 14.99
CA GLU A 130 -7.95 -19.10 14.78
C GLU A 130 -8.50 -19.36 13.36
N MET A 131 -9.02 -18.32 12.71
CA MET A 131 -9.48 -18.39 11.32
C MET A 131 -8.36 -18.22 10.32
N GLN A 132 -7.14 -17.86 10.77
CA GLN A 132 -5.96 -17.62 9.94
C GLN A 132 -6.28 -16.74 8.73
N PRO A 133 -6.67 -15.47 8.92
CA PRO A 133 -6.98 -14.56 7.82
C PRO A 133 -5.71 -14.26 6.99
N TRP A 134 -5.74 -14.66 5.71
CA TRP A 134 -4.67 -14.39 4.75
C TRP A 134 -5.11 -13.34 3.75
N PHE A 135 -4.16 -12.51 3.37
CA PHE A 135 -4.37 -11.40 2.46
C PHE A 135 -3.31 -11.37 1.35
N GLY A 136 -3.71 -10.84 0.20
CA GLY A 136 -2.83 -10.30 -0.81
C GLY A 136 -3.36 -8.95 -1.24
N MET A 137 -2.49 -7.96 -1.45
CA MET A 137 -2.93 -6.64 -1.93
C MET A 137 -2.21 -6.27 -3.23
N GLU A 138 -3.00 -5.78 -4.19
CA GLU A 138 -2.60 -5.41 -5.54
C GLU A 138 -2.58 -3.88 -5.60
N GLN A 139 -1.39 -3.29 -5.35
CA GLN A 139 -1.22 -1.85 -5.28
C GLN A 139 -0.99 -1.26 -6.66
N GLU A 140 -1.96 -0.52 -7.16
CA GLU A 140 -1.80 0.34 -8.33
C GLU A 140 -1.21 1.70 -7.93
N PHE A 141 -0.41 2.28 -8.82
CA PHE A 141 0.17 3.61 -8.67
C PHE A 141 0.45 4.26 -10.03
N THR A 142 0.48 5.58 -10.06
CA THR A 142 0.79 6.36 -11.28
C THR A 142 2.06 7.17 -11.09
N LEU A 143 2.97 7.11 -12.05
CA LEU A 143 4.14 7.97 -12.08
C LEU A 143 3.79 9.32 -12.68
N LEU A 144 4.20 10.39 -11.98
CA LEU A 144 4.08 11.77 -12.43
C LEU A 144 5.47 12.38 -12.57
N GLY A 145 5.61 13.32 -13.48
CA GLY A 145 6.76 14.21 -13.54
C GLY A 145 6.81 15.19 -12.36
N ALA A 146 7.89 15.94 -12.23
CA ALA A 146 8.03 16.99 -11.21
C ALA A 146 6.98 18.11 -11.33
N ASP A 147 6.39 18.28 -12.51
CA ASP A 147 5.28 19.18 -12.83
C ASP A 147 3.89 18.59 -12.51
N LYS A 148 3.86 17.39 -11.95
CA LYS A 148 2.66 16.60 -11.66
C LYS A 148 1.85 16.16 -12.88
N HIS A 149 2.40 16.31 -14.09
CA HIS A 149 1.84 15.71 -15.30
C HIS A 149 2.21 14.21 -15.35
N PRO A 150 1.35 13.33 -15.90
CA PRO A 150 1.70 11.91 -16.02
C PRO A 150 3.03 11.72 -16.76
N TYR A 151 3.88 10.87 -16.20
CA TYR A 151 5.26 10.74 -16.63
C TYR A 151 5.38 10.31 -18.10
N ASN A 152 6.13 11.08 -18.88
CA ASN A 152 6.34 10.89 -20.33
C ASN A 152 5.07 10.94 -21.21
N TRP A 153 3.96 11.45 -20.70
CA TRP A 153 2.84 11.77 -21.57
C TRP A 153 3.20 12.94 -22.50
N PRO A 154 2.52 13.09 -23.67
CA PRO A 154 2.72 14.23 -24.55
C PRO A 154 2.48 15.57 -23.80
N ILE A 155 3.40 16.52 -23.95
CA ILE A 155 3.32 17.81 -23.24
C ILE A 155 2.07 18.60 -23.65
N ASN A 156 1.63 18.46 -24.90
CA ASN A 156 0.45 19.13 -25.45
C ASN A 156 -0.53 18.09 -25.99
N GLY A 157 -1.32 17.49 -25.11
CA GLY A 157 -2.32 16.50 -25.51
C GLY A 157 -2.27 15.23 -24.67
N PHE A 158 -2.85 14.17 -25.22
CA PHE A 158 -3.00 12.88 -24.57
C PHE A 158 -2.28 11.79 -25.38
N PRO A 159 -1.84 10.70 -24.75
CA PRO A 159 -1.47 9.49 -25.49
C PRO A 159 -2.66 8.89 -26.23
N ALA A 160 -2.46 7.85 -27.00
CA ALA A 160 -3.55 7.09 -27.61
C ALA A 160 -4.50 6.54 -26.52
N PRO A 161 -5.78 6.29 -26.84
CA PRO A 161 -6.74 5.70 -25.91
C PRO A 161 -6.21 4.45 -25.22
N GLN A 162 -6.62 4.21 -23.95
CA GLN A 162 -6.19 3.02 -23.21
C GLN A 162 -6.61 1.72 -23.91
N GLY A 163 -5.88 0.66 -23.54
CA GLY A 163 -6.03 -0.69 -24.10
C GLY A 163 -4.70 -1.32 -24.48
N PRO A 164 -3.84 -0.71 -25.36
CA PRO A 164 -2.59 -1.33 -25.78
C PRO A 164 -1.46 -1.28 -24.73
N TYR A 165 -1.69 -0.64 -23.59
CA TYR A 165 -0.67 -0.41 -22.56
C TYR A 165 -0.64 -1.53 -21.50
N TYR A 166 -1.76 -2.20 -21.25
CA TYR A 166 -1.83 -3.29 -20.27
C TYR A 166 -0.84 -4.40 -20.60
N CYS A 167 0.02 -4.72 -19.63
CA CYS A 167 1.14 -5.64 -19.80
C CYS A 167 2.02 -5.32 -21.03
N GLY A 168 2.06 -4.05 -21.44
CA GLY A 168 2.68 -3.58 -22.67
C GLY A 168 4.20 -3.78 -22.69
N VAL A 169 4.74 -3.87 -23.91
CA VAL A 169 6.17 -3.97 -24.18
C VAL A 169 6.52 -2.99 -25.30
N GLY A 170 7.62 -2.27 -25.14
CA GLY A 170 8.09 -1.27 -26.08
C GLY A 170 8.05 0.16 -25.49
N SER A 171 8.94 1.03 -25.99
CA SER A 171 9.09 2.40 -25.48
C SER A 171 7.90 3.32 -25.83
N ASP A 172 7.07 2.90 -26.78
CA ASP A 172 5.83 3.56 -27.16
C ASP A 172 4.63 3.16 -26.28
N ARG A 173 4.82 2.18 -25.38
CA ARG A 173 3.74 1.60 -24.57
C ARG A 173 4.01 1.62 -23.07
N VAL A 174 5.25 1.74 -22.65
CA VAL A 174 5.62 1.69 -21.23
C VAL A 174 6.51 2.87 -20.87
N TYR A 175 6.05 3.69 -19.93
CA TYR A 175 6.74 4.90 -19.49
C TYR A 175 7.11 4.74 -18.01
N GLY A 176 8.36 4.36 -17.71
CA GLY A 176 8.87 4.27 -16.34
C GLY A 176 9.05 2.85 -15.79
N ARG A 177 9.13 1.81 -16.65
CA ARG A 177 9.38 0.41 -16.22
C ARG A 177 10.58 0.27 -15.28
N GLN A 178 11.63 1.06 -15.49
CA GLN A 178 12.83 1.03 -14.64
C GLN A 178 12.53 1.34 -13.16
N VAL A 179 11.53 2.16 -12.87
CA VAL A 179 11.09 2.44 -11.49
C VAL A 179 10.43 1.21 -10.88
N LEU A 180 9.52 0.55 -11.62
CA LEU A 180 8.86 -0.68 -11.20
C LEU A 180 9.86 -1.81 -10.92
N GLU A 181 10.83 -2.02 -11.83
CA GLU A 181 11.84 -3.07 -11.71
C GLU A 181 12.80 -2.80 -10.53
N ALA A 182 13.20 -1.55 -10.32
CA ALA A 182 14.01 -1.15 -9.18
C ALA A 182 13.25 -1.37 -7.87
N HIS A 183 11.98 -0.98 -7.81
CA HIS A 183 11.10 -1.20 -6.66
C HIS A 183 10.96 -2.69 -6.34
N TYR A 184 10.66 -3.50 -7.34
CA TYR A 184 10.53 -4.95 -7.17
C TYR A 184 11.79 -5.57 -6.56
N ARG A 185 12.97 -5.23 -7.11
CA ARG A 185 14.26 -5.71 -6.62
C ARG A 185 14.57 -5.24 -5.21
N ALA A 186 14.28 -3.97 -4.90
CA ALA A 186 14.48 -3.41 -3.58
C ALA A 186 13.56 -4.05 -2.52
N CYS A 187 12.30 -4.33 -2.86
CA CYS A 187 11.37 -5.06 -2.00
C CYS A 187 11.86 -6.48 -1.71
N MET A 188 12.33 -7.22 -2.72
CA MET A 188 12.95 -8.55 -2.51
C MET A 188 14.16 -8.48 -1.57
N TYR A 189 15.05 -7.50 -1.76
CA TYR A 189 16.20 -7.30 -0.89
C TYR A 189 15.78 -6.99 0.55
N ALA A 190 14.79 -6.13 0.74
CA ALA A 190 14.27 -5.77 2.05
C ALA A 190 13.61 -6.95 2.79
N GLY A 191 13.19 -7.99 2.09
CA GLY A 191 12.46 -9.13 2.63
C GLY A 191 10.94 -8.95 2.59
N ILE A 192 10.47 -8.03 1.73
CA ILE A 192 9.04 -7.84 1.44
C ILE A 192 8.53 -9.02 0.61
N LYS A 193 7.34 -9.51 0.94
CA LYS A 193 6.65 -10.59 0.20
C LYS A 193 6.03 -10.07 -1.10
N ILE A 194 6.85 -9.43 -1.95
CA ILE A 194 6.41 -9.01 -3.28
C ILE A 194 6.29 -10.24 -4.17
N SER A 195 5.13 -10.41 -4.82
CA SER A 195 4.78 -11.63 -5.55
C SER A 195 4.57 -11.42 -7.05
N GLY A 196 4.34 -10.19 -7.48
CA GLY A 196 4.15 -9.88 -8.90
C GLY A 196 4.15 -8.40 -9.18
N SER A 197 4.18 -8.04 -10.46
CA SER A 197 3.99 -6.68 -10.94
C SER A 197 3.60 -6.68 -12.43
N ASN A 198 2.88 -5.65 -12.84
CA ASN A 198 2.50 -5.43 -14.25
C ASN A 198 2.36 -3.94 -14.56
N VAL A 199 2.31 -3.66 -15.86
CA VAL A 199 1.96 -2.36 -16.42
C VAL A 199 0.44 -2.31 -16.56
N GLU A 200 -0.17 -1.19 -16.20
CA GLU A 200 -1.61 -1.00 -16.23
C GLU A 200 -2.14 -0.44 -17.57
N SER A 201 -3.48 -0.34 -17.67
CA SER A 201 -4.18 0.08 -18.87
C SER A 201 -3.97 1.55 -19.21
N MET A 202 -3.67 2.39 -18.22
CA MET A 202 -3.30 3.79 -18.40
C MET A 202 -1.78 3.92 -18.52
N PRO A 203 -1.23 4.64 -19.51
CA PRO A 203 0.22 4.86 -19.60
C PRO A 203 0.76 5.53 -18.33
N SER A 204 1.94 5.12 -17.88
CA SER A 204 2.62 5.53 -16.64
C SER A 204 1.95 5.00 -15.37
N GLN A 205 0.97 4.12 -15.47
CA GLN A 205 0.34 3.41 -14.37
C GLN A 205 0.89 1.98 -14.29
N PHE A 206 1.12 1.53 -13.06
CA PHE A 206 1.69 0.24 -12.74
C PHE A 206 0.98 -0.38 -11.54
N GLU A 207 1.16 -1.69 -11.42
CA GLU A 207 0.69 -2.46 -10.28
C GLU A 207 1.81 -3.35 -9.75
N TYR A 208 1.85 -3.54 -8.44
CA TYR A 208 2.62 -4.61 -7.80
C TYR A 208 1.78 -5.32 -6.73
N GLN A 209 2.06 -6.59 -6.50
CA GLN A 209 1.32 -7.43 -5.58
C GLN A 209 2.18 -7.80 -4.37
N ILE A 210 1.62 -7.63 -3.17
CA ILE A 210 2.21 -8.05 -1.89
C ILE A 210 1.37 -9.19 -1.31
N GLY A 211 2.05 -10.24 -0.88
CA GLY A 211 1.44 -11.38 -0.22
C GLY A 211 1.80 -12.74 -0.82
N PRO A 212 1.21 -13.82 -0.28
CA PRO A 212 0.24 -13.84 0.81
C PRO A 212 0.86 -13.49 2.17
N CYS A 213 0.11 -12.71 2.96
CA CYS A 213 0.47 -12.32 4.32
C CYS A 213 -0.63 -12.72 5.29
N GLU A 214 -0.29 -13.09 6.52
CA GLU A 214 -1.26 -13.43 7.57
C GLU A 214 -1.47 -12.25 8.52
N GLY A 215 -2.73 -11.95 8.82
CA GLY A 215 -3.10 -10.98 9.84
C GLY A 215 -2.49 -9.59 9.62
N ILE A 216 -1.86 -9.05 10.68
CA ILE A 216 -1.29 -7.70 10.70
C ILE A 216 -0.14 -7.52 9.71
N GLU A 217 0.56 -8.60 9.34
CA GLU A 217 1.71 -8.55 8.44
C GLU A 217 1.36 -7.88 7.09
N MET A 218 0.13 -8.03 6.61
CA MET A 218 -0.27 -7.43 5.33
C MET A 218 -0.08 -5.92 5.31
N GLY A 219 -0.55 -5.23 6.35
CA GLY A 219 -0.40 -3.79 6.47
C GLY A 219 1.05 -3.36 6.64
N ASP A 220 1.82 -4.09 7.46
CA ASP A 220 3.24 -3.83 7.68
C ASP A 220 4.03 -3.93 6.37
N GLN A 221 3.82 -4.99 5.60
CA GLN A 221 4.48 -5.24 4.31
C GLN A 221 4.11 -4.18 3.26
N LEU A 222 2.84 -3.82 3.15
CA LEU A 222 2.39 -2.84 2.15
C LEU A 222 2.91 -1.42 2.48
N TRP A 223 2.87 -1.00 3.74
CA TRP A 223 3.40 0.31 4.11
C TRP A 223 4.91 0.44 3.86
N VAL A 224 5.70 -0.59 4.16
CA VAL A 224 7.13 -0.57 3.88
C VAL A 224 7.40 -0.61 2.37
N SER A 225 6.62 -1.36 1.60
CA SER A 225 6.75 -1.35 0.14
C SER A 225 6.43 0.03 -0.47
N ARG A 226 5.43 0.74 0.05
CA ARG A 226 5.13 2.13 -0.34
C ARG A 226 6.28 3.08 -0.01
N TYR A 227 6.88 2.94 1.18
CA TYR A 227 8.08 3.70 1.54
C TYR A 227 9.22 3.48 0.54
N ILE A 228 9.51 2.23 0.21
CA ILE A 228 10.55 1.88 -0.76
C ILE A 228 10.24 2.47 -2.15
N LEU A 229 8.96 2.42 -2.58
CA LEU A 229 8.54 2.99 -3.86
C LEU A 229 8.77 4.51 -3.91
N HIS A 230 8.33 5.25 -2.89
CA HIS A 230 8.54 6.69 -2.82
C HIS A 230 10.03 7.05 -2.84
N ARG A 231 10.87 6.32 -2.09
CA ARG A 231 12.31 6.55 -2.07
C ARG A 231 12.98 6.28 -3.42
N ILE A 232 12.56 5.24 -4.13
CA ILE A 232 13.04 4.97 -5.49
C ILE A 232 12.61 6.09 -6.44
N CYS A 233 11.36 6.56 -6.33
CA CYS A 233 10.89 7.67 -7.14
C CYS A 233 11.72 8.95 -6.92
N GLU A 234 12.20 9.23 -5.69
CA GLU A 234 13.13 10.31 -5.40
C GLU A 234 14.43 10.18 -6.24
N GLU A 235 15.01 8.98 -6.32
CA GLU A 235 16.26 8.73 -7.07
C GLU A 235 16.07 8.87 -8.59
N TYR A 236 14.89 8.53 -9.10
CA TYR A 236 14.54 8.70 -10.52
C TYR A 236 14.00 10.11 -10.86
N GLY A 237 13.80 10.98 -9.86
CA GLY A 237 13.28 12.34 -10.07
C GLY A 237 11.83 12.35 -10.58
N VAL A 238 11.03 11.37 -10.18
CA VAL A 238 9.61 11.25 -10.49
C VAL A 238 8.78 11.22 -9.20
N VAL A 239 7.48 11.44 -9.31
CA VAL A 239 6.54 11.40 -8.19
C VAL A 239 5.70 10.13 -8.30
N CYS A 240 5.60 9.35 -7.23
CA CYS A 240 4.62 8.28 -7.09
C CYS A 240 3.29 8.88 -6.61
N SER A 241 2.23 8.70 -7.37
CA SER A 241 0.87 9.07 -6.98
C SER A 241 0.07 7.81 -6.64
N LEU A 242 -0.53 7.83 -5.45
CA LEU A 242 -1.55 6.87 -5.03
C LEU A 242 -2.96 7.48 -5.12
N ASP A 243 -3.14 8.59 -5.86
CA ASP A 243 -4.46 9.16 -6.08
C ASP A 243 -5.36 8.17 -6.83
N PRO A 244 -6.57 7.86 -6.34
CA PRO A 244 -7.48 6.91 -6.99
C PRO A 244 -7.95 7.34 -8.37
N LYS A 245 -7.88 8.63 -8.70
CA LYS A 245 -8.21 9.16 -10.03
C LYS A 245 -7.22 10.24 -10.44
N PRO A 246 -5.97 9.88 -10.77
CA PRO A 246 -4.90 10.83 -11.02
C PRO A 246 -5.11 11.67 -12.30
N VAL A 247 -5.89 11.15 -13.25
CA VAL A 247 -6.24 11.84 -14.49
C VAL A 247 -7.75 11.84 -14.68
N LEU A 248 -8.32 13.01 -14.90
CA LEU A 248 -9.76 13.17 -15.16
C LEU A 248 -10.15 12.66 -16.55
N GLY A 249 -11.43 12.35 -16.75
CA GLY A 249 -11.97 11.86 -18.01
C GLY A 249 -11.93 10.33 -18.12
N ASP A 250 -11.93 9.83 -19.34
CA ASP A 250 -11.99 8.38 -19.66
C ASP A 250 -10.62 7.73 -19.56
N TRP A 251 -10.04 7.78 -18.33
CA TRP A 251 -8.81 7.11 -17.97
C TRP A 251 -9.04 6.23 -16.74
N SER A 252 -8.34 5.11 -16.65
CA SER A 252 -8.42 4.21 -15.50
C SER A 252 -8.10 4.95 -14.21
N GLY A 253 -8.84 4.64 -13.15
CA GLY A 253 -8.46 4.96 -11.78
C GLY A 253 -7.36 4.03 -11.29
N ALA A 254 -6.98 4.19 -10.02
CA ALA A 254 -6.03 3.35 -9.33
C ALA A 254 -6.64 2.76 -8.06
N GLY A 255 -6.58 1.45 -7.91
CA GLY A 255 -7.07 0.68 -6.77
C GLY A 255 -5.95 0.08 -5.93
N CYS A 256 -6.35 -0.52 -4.82
CA CYS A 256 -5.52 -1.42 -4.03
C CYS A 256 -6.36 -2.66 -3.70
N HIS A 257 -6.53 -3.53 -4.68
CA HIS A 257 -7.44 -4.68 -4.58
C HIS A 257 -7.01 -5.60 -3.45
N LEU A 258 -7.98 -6.09 -2.68
CA LEU A 258 -7.77 -6.89 -1.49
C LEU A 258 -8.20 -8.33 -1.71
N ASN A 259 -7.26 -9.23 -1.88
CA ASN A 259 -7.48 -10.67 -1.88
C ASN A 259 -7.59 -11.16 -0.44
N PHE A 260 -8.62 -11.97 -0.14
CA PHE A 260 -8.89 -12.44 1.21
C PHE A 260 -9.32 -13.89 1.25
N SER A 261 -8.84 -14.60 2.27
CA SER A 261 -9.30 -15.95 2.60
C SER A 261 -9.10 -16.29 4.09
N THR A 262 -9.92 -17.20 4.58
CA THR A 262 -9.70 -17.88 5.87
C THR A 262 -9.20 -19.31 5.63
N ASN A 263 -8.77 -20.01 6.68
CA ASN A 263 -8.37 -21.41 6.58
C ASN A 263 -9.46 -22.29 5.96
N VAL A 264 -10.73 -22.10 6.38
CA VAL A 264 -11.87 -22.85 5.81
C VAL A 264 -12.05 -22.58 4.32
N MET A 265 -11.93 -21.31 3.89
CA MET A 265 -12.05 -20.96 2.47
C MET A 265 -10.99 -21.63 1.61
N ARG A 266 -9.74 -21.76 2.13
CA ARG A 266 -8.57 -22.31 1.39
C ARG A 266 -8.52 -23.83 1.39
N THR A 267 -9.17 -24.48 2.35
CA THR A 267 -9.06 -25.94 2.52
C THR A 267 -10.00 -26.66 1.56
N PRO A 268 -9.49 -27.50 0.66
CA PRO A 268 -10.35 -28.36 -0.16
C PRO A 268 -11.19 -29.30 0.72
N SER A 269 -12.47 -29.44 0.39
CA SER A 269 -13.39 -30.34 1.09
C SER A 269 -14.42 -30.94 0.13
N GLU A 270 -14.82 -32.21 0.37
CA GLU A 270 -15.79 -32.90 -0.49
C GLU A 270 -17.21 -32.29 -0.37
N ASP A 271 -17.53 -31.69 0.77
CA ASP A 271 -18.83 -31.03 1.04
C ASP A 271 -18.93 -29.60 0.52
N GLY A 272 -17.82 -29.05 -0.05
CA GLY A 272 -17.78 -27.69 -0.60
C GLY A 272 -17.78 -26.58 0.47
N ALA A 273 -17.38 -26.88 1.70
CA ALA A 273 -17.36 -25.92 2.82
C ALA A 273 -16.57 -24.64 2.49
N GLY A 274 -15.47 -24.72 1.73
CA GLY A 274 -14.68 -23.58 1.29
C GLY A 274 -15.48 -22.62 0.41
N TRP A 275 -16.22 -23.15 -0.55
CA TRP A 275 -17.10 -22.37 -1.44
C TRP A 275 -18.24 -21.70 -0.66
N ASP A 276 -18.89 -22.44 0.22
CA ASP A 276 -19.96 -21.92 1.07
C ASP A 276 -19.46 -20.78 1.97
N ALA A 277 -18.24 -20.90 2.51
CA ALA A 277 -17.64 -19.86 3.32
C ALA A 277 -17.36 -18.58 2.49
N ILE A 278 -16.88 -18.72 1.25
CA ILE A 278 -16.70 -17.59 0.31
C ILE A 278 -18.04 -16.92 0.02
N GLN A 279 -19.09 -17.69 -0.32
CA GLN A 279 -20.40 -17.11 -0.65
C GLN A 279 -21.02 -16.39 0.56
N LYS A 280 -20.90 -16.96 1.77
CA LYS A 280 -21.36 -16.30 3.01
C LYS A 280 -20.62 -15.00 3.28
N ALA A 281 -19.32 -14.96 3.07
CA ALA A 281 -18.52 -13.75 3.24
C ALA A 281 -18.93 -12.65 2.26
N VAL A 282 -19.08 -12.98 0.97
CA VAL A 282 -19.55 -12.05 -0.07
C VAL A 282 -20.96 -11.52 0.26
N LEU A 283 -21.86 -12.36 0.75
CA LEU A 283 -23.19 -11.95 1.19
C LEU A 283 -23.15 -11.01 2.41
N LYS A 284 -22.22 -11.23 3.36
CA LYS A 284 -22.02 -10.31 4.49
C LYS A 284 -21.51 -8.94 3.99
N LEU A 285 -20.54 -8.92 3.07
CA LEU A 285 -20.00 -7.70 2.47
C LEU A 285 -21.05 -6.86 1.75
N SER A 286 -21.98 -7.52 1.03
CA SER A 286 -23.06 -6.80 0.32
C SER A 286 -23.98 -6.02 1.26
N LYS A 287 -24.20 -6.53 2.47
CA LYS A 287 -25.08 -5.89 3.47
C LYS A 287 -24.51 -4.65 4.13
N VAL A 288 -23.17 -4.50 4.10
CA VAL A 288 -22.45 -3.39 4.74
C VAL A 288 -21.56 -2.64 3.76
N HIS A 289 -21.95 -2.67 2.47
CA HIS A 289 -21.17 -2.10 1.38
C HIS A 289 -20.70 -0.68 1.65
N MET A 290 -21.60 0.26 1.94
CA MET A 290 -21.26 1.67 2.17
C MET A 290 -20.37 1.89 3.41
N HIS A 291 -20.49 1.02 4.42
CA HIS A 291 -19.55 1.07 5.54
C HIS A 291 -18.13 0.72 5.10
N HIS A 292 -17.98 -0.30 4.24
CA HIS A 292 -16.67 -0.64 3.65
C HIS A 292 -16.11 0.48 2.79
N ILE A 293 -16.94 1.11 1.94
CA ILE A 293 -16.51 2.26 1.13
C ILE A 293 -15.88 3.34 2.01
N ALA A 294 -16.48 3.64 3.17
CA ALA A 294 -15.94 4.61 4.11
C ALA A 294 -14.58 4.22 4.74
N TYR A 295 -14.19 2.94 4.71
CA TYR A 295 -12.89 2.43 5.19
C TYR A 295 -11.86 2.31 4.07
N TYR A 296 -12.26 2.42 2.81
CA TYR A 296 -11.46 2.07 1.65
C TYR A 296 -10.72 3.25 1.01
N ASP A 297 -10.83 4.43 1.61
CA ASP A 297 -9.94 5.57 1.37
C ASP A 297 -9.79 6.40 2.67
N PRO A 298 -8.78 7.28 2.77
CA PRO A 298 -8.54 8.08 3.97
C PRO A 298 -9.62 9.15 4.22
N HIS A 299 -10.44 9.48 3.22
CA HIS A 299 -11.43 10.56 3.27
C HIS A 299 -12.88 10.07 3.40
N GLY A 300 -13.07 8.84 3.90
CA GLY A 300 -14.40 8.29 4.20
C GLY A 300 -15.23 7.91 2.99
N GLY A 301 -14.59 7.47 1.91
CA GLY A 301 -15.21 7.04 0.66
C GLY A 301 -15.20 8.09 -0.46
N ARG A 302 -14.92 9.37 -0.15
CA ARG A 302 -14.96 10.48 -1.11
C ARG A 302 -13.96 10.36 -2.26
N ASP A 303 -12.82 9.76 -2.02
CA ASP A 303 -11.82 9.54 -3.07
C ASP A 303 -12.27 8.46 -4.05
N ASN A 304 -12.89 7.41 -3.54
CA ASN A 304 -13.44 6.34 -4.34
C ASN A 304 -14.65 6.75 -5.22
N GLU A 305 -15.41 7.78 -4.84
CA GLU A 305 -16.46 8.35 -5.69
C GLU A 305 -15.92 8.80 -7.07
N ARG A 306 -14.67 9.25 -7.13
CA ARG A 306 -14.01 9.64 -8.38
C ARG A 306 -13.57 8.46 -9.25
N ARG A 307 -13.36 7.28 -8.61
CA ARG A 307 -12.86 6.07 -9.25
C ARG A 307 -13.96 5.06 -9.57
N LEU A 308 -14.90 4.82 -8.65
CA LEU A 308 -15.96 3.82 -8.77
C LEU A 308 -17.17 4.42 -9.50
N ILE A 309 -17.12 4.48 -10.82
CA ILE A 309 -18.08 5.19 -11.67
C ILE A 309 -18.86 4.28 -12.65
N GLY A 310 -18.75 2.95 -12.52
CA GLY A 310 -19.35 2.00 -13.45
C GLY A 310 -18.69 1.96 -14.83
N ALA A 311 -17.40 2.33 -14.89
CA ALA A 311 -16.59 2.31 -16.11
C ALA A 311 -15.14 1.93 -15.79
N ASN A 312 -14.35 1.60 -16.81
CA ASN A 312 -12.94 1.23 -16.63
C ASN A 312 -12.73 0.09 -15.61
N GLN A 313 -13.54 -0.96 -15.71
CA GLN A 313 -13.50 -2.15 -14.85
C GLN A 313 -13.81 -1.86 -13.37
N THR A 314 -14.75 -0.95 -13.11
CA THR A 314 -15.27 -0.70 -11.77
C THR A 314 -16.80 -0.73 -11.76
N GLU A 315 -17.38 -1.19 -10.64
CA GLU A 315 -18.78 -0.95 -10.30
C GLU A 315 -18.98 0.51 -9.84
N THR A 316 -20.21 1.00 -9.79
CA THR A 316 -20.50 2.31 -9.20
C THR A 316 -20.34 2.29 -7.67
N VAL A 317 -20.02 3.45 -7.08
CA VAL A 317 -19.71 3.57 -5.66
C VAL A 317 -20.87 3.17 -4.74
N ASP A 318 -22.10 3.33 -5.17
CA ASP A 318 -23.34 3.05 -4.44
C ASP A 318 -23.90 1.63 -4.69
N ALA A 319 -23.35 0.89 -5.64
CA ALA A 319 -23.78 -0.46 -5.98
C ALA A 319 -22.78 -1.52 -5.49
N PHE A 320 -23.31 -2.69 -5.17
CA PHE A 320 -22.51 -3.87 -4.85
C PHE A 320 -22.86 -5.00 -5.81
N SER A 321 -21.87 -5.52 -6.48
CA SER A 321 -21.98 -6.70 -7.33
C SER A 321 -20.88 -7.71 -7.01
N SER A 322 -21.12 -8.97 -7.38
CA SER A 322 -20.10 -10.02 -7.30
C SER A 322 -20.23 -11.00 -8.45
N GLY A 323 -19.11 -11.46 -8.98
CA GLY A 323 -19.12 -12.38 -10.11
C GLY A 323 -17.89 -13.26 -10.22
N VAL A 324 -18.04 -14.39 -10.91
CA VAL A 324 -16.93 -15.29 -11.21
C VAL A 324 -16.19 -14.79 -12.45
N ALA A 325 -14.89 -14.51 -12.28
CA ALA A 325 -14.04 -13.94 -13.33
C ALA A 325 -14.56 -12.60 -13.91
N ASP A 326 -15.37 -11.89 -13.12
CA ASP A 326 -15.96 -10.61 -13.50
C ASP A 326 -15.11 -9.46 -12.93
N ARG A 327 -14.48 -8.69 -13.81
CA ARG A 327 -13.62 -7.56 -13.45
C ARG A 327 -14.38 -6.24 -13.30
N GLU A 328 -15.65 -6.20 -13.64
CA GLU A 328 -16.53 -5.03 -13.44
C GLU A 328 -17.19 -5.06 -12.05
N ALA A 329 -17.25 -6.25 -11.43
CA ALA A 329 -17.89 -6.43 -10.13
C ALA A 329 -17.09 -5.83 -8.96
N SER A 330 -17.79 -5.44 -7.89
CA SER A 330 -17.19 -5.02 -6.62
C SER A 330 -16.34 -6.12 -5.99
N VAL A 331 -16.80 -7.37 -6.05
CA VAL A 331 -16.09 -8.55 -5.56
C VAL A 331 -15.98 -9.59 -6.67
N ARG A 332 -14.75 -9.94 -7.01
CA ARG A 332 -14.46 -10.96 -8.02
C ARG A 332 -14.04 -12.26 -7.35
N ILE A 333 -14.60 -13.36 -7.83
CA ILE A 333 -14.16 -14.71 -7.47
C ILE A 333 -13.34 -15.25 -8.65
N PRO A 334 -12.07 -15.64 -8.46
CA PRO A 334 -11.27 -16.20 -9.55
C PRO A 334 -11.92 -17.47 -10.14
N ARG A 335 -11.80 -17.65 -11.44
CA ARG A 335 -12.38 -18.82 -12.13
C ARG A 335 -11.87 -20.14 -11.56
N GLN A 336 -10.59 -20.21 -11.18
CA GLN A 336 -10.02 -21.42 -10.59
C GLN A 336 -10.64 -21.73 -9.24
N VAL A 337 -10.86 -20.71 -8.38
CA VAL A 337 -11.55 -20.88 -7.08
C VAL A 337 -12.97 -21.42 -7.26
N PHE A 338 -13.69 -20.95 -8.29
CA PHE A 338 -15.01 -21.50 -8.62
C PHE A 338 -14.94 -22.95 -9.04
N ALA A 339 -13.94 -23.34 -9.81
CA ALA A 339 -13.73 -24.72 -10.25
C ALA A 339 -13.35 -25.65 -9.09
N ASP A 340 -12.41 -25.21 -8.25
CA ASP A 340 -11.86 -25.99 -7.12
C ASP A 340 -12.76 -25.98 -5.88
N LYS A 341 -13.80 -25.12 -5.84
CA LYS A 341 -14.71 -24.92 -4.70
C LYS A 341 -14.00 -24.52 -3.40
N CYS A 342 -12.79 -23.98 -3.48
CA CYS A 342 -12.01 -23.45 -2.38
C CYS A 342 -11.00 -22.41 -2.89
N GLY A 343 -10.51 -21.52 -2.00
CA GLY A 343 -9.52 -20.51 -2.32
C GLY A 343 -9.81 -19.17 -1.64
N TYR A 344 -9.92 -18.10 -2.43
CA TYR A 344 -10.06 -16.73 -1.98
C TYR A 344 -11.00 -15.93 -2.89
N PHE A 345 -11.38 -14.74 -2.47
CA PHE A 345 -12.01 -13.73 -3.33
C PHE A 345 -11.23 -12.42 -3.31
N GLU A 346 -11.45 -11.61 -4.32
CA GLU A 346 -10.84 -10.30 -4.53
C GLU A 346 -11.89 -9.20 -4.32
N ASP A 347 -11.68 -8.34 -3.31
CA ASP A 347 -12.43 -7.10 -3.16
C ASP A 347 -11.74 -5.99 -3.95
N ARG A 348 -12.40 -5.50 -4.99
CA ARG A 348 -11.86 -4.52 -5.94
C ARG A 348 -12.19 -3.07 -5.57
N ARG A 349 -12.91 -2.87 -4.45
CA ARG A 349 -13.39 -1.56 -4.00
C ARG A 349 -12.32 -0.68 -3.32
N PRO A 350 -11.29 -1.20 -2.59
CA PRO A 350 -10.32 -0.31 -1.95
C PRO A 350 -9.57 0.55 -2.95
N ALA A 351 -9.44 1.86 -2.63
CA ALA A 351 -8.68 2.83 -3.40
C ALA A 351 -7.17 2.64 -3.25
N SER A 352 -6.38 3.09 -4.20
CA SER A 352 -4.91 2.97 -4.16
C SER A 352 -4.28 3.66 -2.94
N ASN A 353 -4.90 4.73 -2.43
CA ASN A 353 -4.48 5.43 -1.22
C ASN A 353 -5.08 4.88 0.08
N CYS A 354 -5.79 3.75 0.05
CA CYS A 354 -6.36 3.17 1.26
C CYS A 354 -5.28 2.88 2.31
N ASP A 355 -5.66 2.98 3.58
CA ASP A 355 -4.85 2.44 4.67
C ASP A 355 -5.07 0.91 4.75
N PRO A 356 -4.04 0.08 4.51
CA PRO A 356 -4.18 -1.37 4.52
C PRO A 356 -4.62 -1.92 5.88
N TYR A 357 -4.26 -1.27 6.99
CA TYR A 357 -4.75 -1.69 8.32
C TYR A 357 -6.25 -1.51 8.44
N MET A 358 -6.78 -0.40 7.93
CA MET A 358 -8.20 -0.13 7.95
C MET A 358 -8.97 -1.08 7.01
N ALA A 359 -8.46 -1.28 5.80
CA ALA A 359 -9.09 -2.15 4.81
C ALA A 359 -9.14 -3.62 5.27
N THR A 360 -8.02 -4.15 5.78
CA THR A 360 -7.95 -5.55 6.25
C THR A 360 -8.75 -5.76 7.54
N SER A 361 -8.76 -4.80 8.47
CA SER A 361 -9.57 -4.90 9.69
C SER A 361 -11.07 -4.88 9.39
N ALA A 362 -11.52 -4.04 8.44
CA ALA A 362 -12.92 -4.02 8.00
C ALA A 362 -13.34 -5.37 7.38
N MET A 363 -12.46 -5.97 6.56
CA MET A 363 -12.67 -7.28 5.97
C MET A 363 -12.85 -8.37 7.04
N VAL A 364 -11.94 -8.42 8.02
CA VAL A 364 -12.00 -9.42 9.10
C VAL A 364 -13.22 -9.21 9.98
N LYS A 365 -13.52 -7.98 10.38
CA LYS A 365 -14.74 -7.68 11.17
C LYS A 365 -15.99 -8.21 10.51
N THR A 366 -16.15 -7.97 9.22
CA THR A 366 -17.34 -8.41 8.48
C THR A 366 -17.36 -9.90 8.23
N CYS A 367 -16.25 -10.50 7.84
CA CYS A 367 -16.22 -11.89 7.40
C CYS A 367 -16.04 -12.89 8.55
N CYS A 368 -15.30 -12.51 9.60
CA CYS A 368 -14.84 -13.43 10.64
C CYS A 368 -15.49 -13.21 12.02
N LEU A 369 -15.89 -11.98 12.36
CA LEU A 369 -16.37 -11.67 13.70
C LEU A 369 -17.89 -11.56 13.75
N GLU A 370 -18.45 -11.54 14.98
CA GLU A 370 -19.89 -11.44 15.23
C GLU A 370 -20.20 -10.41 16.33
N GLY A 371 -21.46 -10.01 16.44
CA GLY A 371 -21.94 -9.11 17.48
C GLY A 371 -21.27 -7.74 17.45
N GLU A 372 -20.84 -7.23 18.61
CA GLU A 372 -20.18 -5.92 18.75
C GLU A 372 -18.82 -5.87 18.02
N ASP A 373 -18.08 -6.99 18.01
CA ASP A 373 -16.77 -7.07 17.36
C ASP A 373 -16.83 -6.95 15.84
N ALA A 374 -17.99 -7.31 15.24
CA ALA A 374 -18.24 -7.18 13.80
C ALA A 374 -18.61 -5.74 13.37
N LYS A 375 -18.89 -4.84 14.30
CA LYS A 375 -19.35 -3.49 13.96
C LYS A 375 -18.23 -2.67 13.30
N LEU A 376 -18.57 -2.08 12.17
CA LEU A 376 -17.79 -1.04 11.51
C LEU A 376 -18.27 0.30 12.10
N ASN A 377 -17.54 0.82 13.08
CA ASN A 377 -17.82 2.13 13.66
C ASN A 377 -17.48 3.21 12.64
N LEU A 378 -18.22 4.33 12.65
CA LEU A 378 -17.85 5.48 11.82
C LEU A 378 -16.41 5.89 12.11
N ARG A 379 -15.64 6.01 11.07
CA ARG A 379 -14.22 6.39 11.13
C ARG A 379 -14.11 7.83 11.61
N TYR A 380 -13.18 8.10 12.53
CA TYR A 380 -12.69 9.46 12.73
C TYR A 380 -11.90 9.88 11.49
N VAL A 381 -12.46 10.81 10.72
CA VAL A 381 -11.75 11.48 9.62
C VAL A 381 -11.19 12.76 10.19
N PRO A 382 -9.86 12.91 10.30
CA PRO A 382 -9.27 14.17 10.77
C PRO A 382 -9.73 15.30 9.85
N THR A 383 -10.35 16.33 10.41
CA THR A 383 -10.57 17.61 9.71
C THR A 383 -9.33 18.45 9.90
N PHE A 384 -8.53 18.58 8.82
CA PHE A 384 -7.40 19.51 8.78
C PHE A 384 -7.85 20.85 8.22
#